data_15384e3c111d9f561dcd4c26d98a348d
#
_entry.id   15384e3c111d9f561dcd4c26d98a348d
#
_cell.length_a   1.000
_cell.length_b   1.000
_cell.length_c   1.000
_cell.angle_alpha   90.00
_cell.angle_beta   90.00
_cell.angle_gamma   90.00
#
_symmetry.space_group_name_H-M   'P 1'
#
loop_
_entity.id
_entity.type
_entity.pdbx_description
1 polymer ?
#
loop_
_entity_poly.entity_id
_entity_poly.type
_entity_poly.pdbx_seq_one_letter_code
_entity_poly.pdbx_strand_id
1 'polypeptide(L)'
;MNNKMVLWILIASLSLGMGLGAVHAYEVGNVQTGGSIHGKVAFLGSPPEPLRFKVEKNPEVCGQERSLMKVESREGFLTGAVVVLEGVKTGKPFSPKSFAGNLPGEGEFRYLGGESLGLQVKTKGCNFGPFTGVIAADEAVRFQNKDTIKHVLHSFVSKDTKGRILRTVHNHDLQPRDEIERVFPSDKMKDGVVVRIICNRHDFMQNWLYVVDNPYFAISDQEGRFTIDEIPPGTYTLLVRHPVLGEQRQEVTILARGDLQVGFQFVNE
;
A
#
# COMPACT_ATOMS: atom_id res chain seq x y z
N MET A 1 -61.38 47.75 -30.43
CA MET A 1 -60.20 48.03 -29.63
C MET A 1 -60.00 46.82 -28.70
N ASN A 2 -59.17 45.86 -29.06
CA ASN A 2 -58.93 44.61 -28.28
C ASN A 2 -57.54 44.64 -27.67
N ASN A 3 -57.50 44.90 -26.38
CA ASN A 3 -56.24 44.74 -25.58
C ASN A 3 -56.01 43.25 -25.27
N LYS A 4 -55.00 42.68 -25.90
CA LYS A 4 -54.44 41.36 -25.47
C LYS A 4 -53.36 41.60 -24.46
N MET A 5 -53.61 41.24 -23.21
CA MET A 5 -52.63 41.24 -22.14
C MET A 5 -51.79 39.96 -22.23
N VAL A 6 -50.49 40.13 -22.53
CA VAL A 6 -49.52 39.04 -22.60
C VAL A 6 -48.95 38.84 -21.21
N LEU A 7 -49.23 37.68 -20.60
CA LEU A 7 -48.71 37.25 -19.30
C LEU A 7 -47.36 36.59 -19.49
N TRP A 8 -46.25 37.24 -19.04
CA TRP A 8 -44.91 36.66 -18.98
C TRP A 8 -44.82 35.79 -17.74
N ILE A 9 -44.71 34.48 -17.95
CA ILE A 9 -44.36 33.50 -16.89
C ILE A 9 -42.85 33.48 -16.77
N LEU A 10 -42.28 34.02 -15.71
CA LEU A 10 -40.89 33.86 -15.31
C LEU A 10 -40.71 32.44 -14.71
N ILE A 11 -40.10 31.57 -15.48
CA ILE A 11 -39.63 30.27 -15.00
C ILE A 11 -38.29 30.50 -14.27
N ALA A 12 -38.31 30.54 -12.96
CA ALA A 12 -37.11 30.51 -12.13
C ALA A 12 -36.54 29.09 -12.15
N SER A 13 -35.45 28.88 -12.92
CA SER A 13 -34.69 27.63 -12.93
C SER A 13 -33.86 27.56 -11.63
N LEU A 14 -34.33 26.75 -10.69
CA LEU A 14 -33.60 26.39 -9.49
C LEU A 14 -32.47 25.41 -9.89
N SER A 15 -31.27 25.92 -10.13
CA SER A 15 -30.08 25.10 -10.36
C SER A 15 -29.65 24.50 -9.01
N LEU A 16 -29.99 23.23 -8.79
CA LEU A 16 -29.48 22.44 -7.70
C LEU A 16 -27.99 22.17 -7.99
N GLY A 17 -27.11 22.99 -7.44
CA GLY A 17 -25.67 22.78 -7.46
C GLY A 17 -25.32 21.51 -6.69
N MET A 18 -25.20 20.37 -7.40
CA MET A 18 -24.49 19.23 -6.85
C MET A 18 -23.03 19.65 -6.67
N GLY A 19 -22.68 19.98 -5.42
CA GLY A 19 -21.29 20.16 -5.03
C GLY A 19 -20.55 18.85 -5.28
N LEU A 20 -19.84 18.77 -6.39
CA LEU A 20 -18.77 17.78 -6.58
C LEU A 20 -17.79 18.03 -5.43
N GLY A 21 -17.84 17.16 -4.41
CA GLY A 21 -16.84 17.15 -3.36
C GLY A 21 -15.48 17.02 -4.02
N ALA A 22 -14.71 18.09 -4.01
CA ALA A 22 -13.33 18.06 -4.48
C ALA A 22 -12.60 17.00 -3.65
N VAL A 23 -12.12 15.96 -4.29
CA VAL A 23 -11.14 15.03 -3.70
C VAL A 23 -9.91 15.90 -3.46
N HIS A 24 -9.71 16.35 -2.23
CA HIS A 24 -8.52 17.12 -1.89
C HIS A 24 -7.33 16.16 -1.93
N ALA A 25 -6.40 16.43 -2.84
CA ALA A 25 -5.10 15.79 -2.80
C ALA A 25 -4.41 16.16 -1.47
N TYR A 26 -3.56 15.26 -0.97
CA TYR A 26 -2.74 15.54 0.21
C TYR A 26 -1.83 16.75 -0.04
N GLU A 27 -1.77 17.68 0.93
CA GLU A 27 -0.94 18.88 0.84
C GLU A 27 0.19 18.82 1.87
N VAL A 28 1.40 19.16 1.44
CA VAL A 28 2.54 19.26 2.35
C VAL A 28 2.45 20.53 3.18
N GLY A 29 2.48 20.39 4.50
CA GLY A 29 2.41 21.46 5.47
C GLY A 29 3.30 21.23 6.68
N ASN A 30 3.47 22.26 7.52
CA ASN A 30 4.28 22.18 8.72
C ASN A 30 3.46 21.64 9.91
N VAL A 31 3.93 20.58 10.55
CA VAL A 31 3.33 19.98 11.73
C VAL A 31 4.09 20.39 12.99
N GLN A 32 3.71 21.51 13.61
CA GLN A 32 4.41 22.05 14.81
C GLN A 32 4.10 21.28 16.10
N THR A 33 2.90 20.70 16.20
CA THR A 33 2.39 20.06 17.42
C THR A 33 1.92 18.64 17.16
N GLY A 34 2.63 17.94 16.25
CA GLY A 34 2.28 16.58 15.88
C GLY A 34 2.30 15.62 17.08
N GLY A 35 1.34 14.69 17.09
CA GLY A 35 1.34 13.57 18.00
C GLY A 35 1.86 12.30 17.34
N SER A 36 1.84 11.20 18.08
CA SER A 36 2.26 9.88 17.63
C SER A 36 1.23 8.80 17.93
N ILE A 37 1.27 7.73 17.14
CA ILE A 37 0.58 6.48 17.42
C ILE A 37 1.62 5.37 17.52
N HIS A 38 1.57 4.59 18.60
CA HIS A 38 2.34 3.36 18.78
C HIS A 38 1.40 2.20 18.95
N GLY A 39 1.77 1.06 18.39
CA GLY A 39 0.88 -0.08 18.52
C GLY A 39 1.51 -1.41 18.23
N LYS A 40 0.69 -2.45 18.43
CA LYS A 40 1.01 -3.82 18.06
C LYS A 40 -0.12 -4.48 17.29
N VAL A 41 0.27 -5.32 16.34
CA VAL A 41 -0.64 -6.18 15.62
C VAL A 41 -0.43 -7.61 16.07
N ALA A 42 -1.38 -8.15 16.82
CA ALA A 42 -1.38 -9.53 17.27
C ALA A 42 -1.97 -10.47 16.21
N PHE A 43 -1.55 -11.73 16.26
CA PHE A 43 -2.12 -12.81 15.46
C PHE A 43 -2.44 -14.00 16.37
N LEU A 44 -3.70 -14.41 16.39
CA LEU A 44 -4.15 -15.57 17.14
C LEU A 44 -4.35 -16.79 16.25
N GLY A 45 -3.92 -17.91 16.74
CA GLY A 45 -3.95 -19.19 16.03
C GLY A 45 -2.62 -19.53 15.37
N SER A 46 -2.64 -20.58 14.56
CA SER A 46 -1.47 -21.00 13.78
C SER A 46 -1.49 -20.35 12.40
N PRO A 47 -0.37 -19.78 11.93
CA PRO A 47 -0.31 -19.27 10.56
C PRO A 47 -0.57 -20.41 9.56
N PRO A 48 -1.17 -20.11 8.41
CA PRO A 48 -1.34 -21.10 7.35
C PRO A 48 0.00 -21.68 6.92
N GLU A 49 -0.01 -22.96 6.55
CA GLU A 49 1.18 -23.61 5.99
C GLU A 49 1.68 -22.84 4.74
N PRO A 50 3.00 -22.70 4.57
CA PRO A 50 3.56 -22.10 3.38
C PRO A 50 3.14 -22.85 2.12
N LEU A 51 2.77 -22.12 1.07
CA LEU A 51 2.58 -22.72 -0.24
C LEU A 51 3.91 -23.26 -0.76
N ARG A 52 3.94 -24.52 -1.20
CA ARG A 52 5.13 -25.16 -1.76
C ARG A 52 5.00 -25.22 -3.28
N PHE A 53 6.10 -24.89 -3.96
CA PHE A 53 6.19 -24.88 -5.41
C PHE A 53 7.38 -25.74 -5.84
N LYS A 54 7.14 -26.70 -6.74
CA LYS A 54 8.20 -27.30 -7.53
C LYS A 54 8.61 -26.30 -8.61
N VAL A 55 9.89 -25.99 -8.68
CA VAL A 55 10.40 -24.99 -9.63
C VAL A 55 10.68 -25.68 -10.97
N GLU A 56 9.82 -25.41 -11.95
CA GLU A 56 9.95 -26.01 -13.29
C GLU A 56 10.85 -25.18 -14.23
N LYS A 57 10.93 -23.88 -13.99
CA LYS A 57 11.72 -22.94 -14.81
C LYS A 57 12.90 -22.40 -14.01
N ASN A 58 14.09 -22.53 -14.57
CA ASN A 58 15.34 -22.04 -14.00
C ASN A 58 15.65 -22.59 -12.58
N PRO A 59 15.49 -23.90 -12.31
CA PRO A 59 15.77 -24.46 -11.00
C PRO A 59 17.23 -24.31 -10.56
N GLU A 60 18.15 -24.17 -11.51
CA GLU A 60 19.56 -23.91 -11.28
C GLU A 60 19.85 -22.56 -10.63
N VAL A 61 18.95 -21.59 -10.78
CA VAL A 61 19.02 -20.24 -10.17
C VAL A 61 18.06 -20.08 -9.02
N CYS A 62 16.81 -20.54 -9.20
CA CYS A 62 15.72 -20.35 -8.22
C CYS A 62 15.66 -21.45 -7.14
N GLY A 63 16.43 -22.55 -7.30
CA GLY A 63 16.31 -23.74 -6.46
C GLY A 63 15.26 -24.71 -7.00
N GLN A 64 15.31 -25.97 -6.54
CA GLN A 64 14.40 -27.04 -6.98
C GLN A 64 12.98 -26.88 -6.43
N GLU A 65 12.89 -26.33 -5.23
CA GLU A 65 11.64 -26.07 -4.52
C GLU A 65 11.66 -24.68 -3.91
N ARG A 66 10.49 -24.07 -3.85
CA ARG A 66 10.26 -22.76 -3.19
C ARG A 66 9.07 -22.85 -2.27
N SER A 67 9.12 -22.06 -1.21
CA SER A 67 7.97 -21.85 -0.33
C SER A 67 7.61 -20.38 -0.30
N LEU A 68 6.30 -20.09 -0.24
CA LEU A 68 5.77 -18.76 -0.06
C LEU A 68 4.96 -18.73 1.23
N MET A 69 5.46 -18.03 2.23
CA MET A 69 4.74 -17.74 3.45
C MET A 69 3.89 -16.49 3.22
N LYS A 70 2.57 -16.64 3.30
CA LYS A 70 1.62 -15.54 3.09
C LYS A 70 1.23 -14.81 4.37
N VAL A 71 1.36 -15.48 5.51
CA VAL A 71 1.14 -14.92 6.85
C VAL A 71 2.36 -15.23 7.68
N GLU A 72 3.12 -14.21 8.02
CA GLU A 72 4.29 -14.35 8.87
C GLU A 72 3.93 -13.90 10.28
N SER A 73 3.98 -14.83 11.21
CA SER A 73 3.69 -14.58 12.62
C SER A 73 4.78 -15.18 13.50
N ARG A 74 5.19 -14.42 14.49
CA ARG A 74 6.17 -14.83 15.49
C ARG A 74 5.66 -14.49 16.88
N GLU A 75 5.67 -15.46 17.81
CA GLU A 75 5.26 -15.28 19.22
C GLU A 75 3.88 -14.62 19.38
N GLY A 76 2.93 -14.91 18.46
CA GLY A 76 1.60 -14.31 18.49
C GLY A 76 1.50 -12.90 17.92
N PHE A 77 2.53 -12.42 17.22
CA PHE A 77 2.52 -11.11 16.55
C PHE A 77 2.60 -11.26 15.04
N LEU A 78 1.91 -10.38 14.33
CA LEU A 78 1.82 -10.37 12.87
C LEU A 78 2.88 -9.44 12.27
N THR A 79 3.72 -9.98 11.41
CA THR A 79 4.67 -9.23 10.60
C THR A 79 4.03 -8.78 9.29
N GLY A 80 4.38 -7.60 8.79
CA GLY A 80 3.99 -7.15 7.46
C GLY A 80 2.55 -6.65 7.34
N ALA A 81 1.84 -6.43 8.45
CA ALA A 81 0.56 -5.71 8.41
C ALA A 81 0.82 -4.23 8.11
N VAL A 82 0.08 -3.69 7.13
CA VAL A 82 0.18 -2.27 6.76
C VAL A 82 -0.85 -1.48 7.54
N VAL A 83 -0.38 -0.50 8.29
CA VAL A 83 -1.18 0.42 9.09
C VAL A 83 -1.17 1.78 8.42
N VAL A 84 -2.34 2.35 8.14
CA VAL A 84 -2.49 3.64 7.43
C VAL A 84 -3.45 4.53 8.19
N LEU A 85 -3.13 5.82 8.28
CA LEU A 85 -4.03 6.83 8.79
C LEU A 85 -4.78 7.46 7.62
N GLU A 86 -6.08 7.17 7.51
CA GLU A 86 -6.95 7.71 6.46
C GLU A 86 -7.49 9.09 6.84
N GLY A 87 -7.71 9.94 5.84
CA GLY A 87 -8.35 11.24 6.01
C GLY A 87 -7.42 12.38 6.40
N VAL A 88 -6.12 12.17 6.43
CA VAL A 88 -5.14 13.24 6.64
C VAL A 88 -5.01 14.05 5.34
N LYS A 89 -5.36 15.36 5.42
CA LYS A 89 -5.36 16.24 4.23
C LYS A 89 -4.07 17.04 4.09
N THR A 90 -3.48 17.41 5.21
CA THR A 90 -2.25 18.21 5.24
C THR A 90 -1.30 17.70 6.31
N GLY A 91 0.01 17.81 6.08
CA GLY A 91 1.00 17.39 7.06
C GLY A 91 2.41 17.26 6.49
N LYS A 92 3.25 16.42 7.10
CA LYS A 92 4.65 16.24 6.71
C LYS A 92 4.80 15.74 5.28
N PRO A 93 5.93 16.03 4.58
CA PRO A 93 6.20 15.43 3.28
C PRO A 93 6.43 13.91 3.42
N PHE A 94 6.23 13.19 2.33
CA PHE A 94 6.78 11.84 2.21
C PHE A 94 8.30 11.90 2.42
N SER A 95 8.85 10.95 3.13
CA SER A 95 10.28 10.84 3.36
C SER A 95 10.74 9.39 3.27
N PRO A 96 12.03 9.11 3.00
CA PRO A 96 12.56 7.76 3.05
C PRO A 96 12.33 7.08 4.41
N LYS A 97 12.31 7.84 5.51
CA LYS A 97 12.03 7.33 6.86
C LYS A 97 10.58 6.84 7.00
N SER A 98 9.61 7.45 6.30
CA SER A 98 8.22 7.00 6.32
C SER A 98 8.09 5.54 5.83
N PHE A 99 9.02 5.10 5.02
CA PHE A 99 9.05 3.78 4.42
C PHE A 99 10.08 2.83 5.05
N ALA A 100 10.93 3.32 5.95
CA ALA A 100 12.02 2.56 6.55
C ALA A 100 11.57 1.63 7.69
N GLY A 101 10.33 1.15 7.69
CA GLY A 101 9.93 0.03 8.52
C GLY A 101 10.83 -1.18 8.22
N ASN A 102 11.24 -1.90 9.25
CA ASN A 102 12.02 -3.13 9.12
C ASN A 102 11.20 -4.16 8.34
N LEU A 103 11.37 -4.18 7.03
CA LEU A 103 10.74 -5.16 6.18
C LEU A 103 11.56 -6.45 6.26
N PRO A 104 11.02 -7.52 6.83
CA PRO A 104 11.71 -8.80 6.85
C PRO A 104 11.71 -9.38 5.44
N GLY A 105 12.83 -9.91 5.00
CA GLY A 105 12.93 -10.64 3.75
C GLY A 105 14.24 -10.39 2.98
N GLU A 106 14.59 -11.31 2.10
CA GLU A 106 15.79 -11.24 1.26
C GLU A 106 15.69 -10.22 0.11
N GLY A 107 14.50 -9.67 -0.16
CA GLY A 107 14.29 -8.58 -1.10
C GLY A 107 14.52 -7.24 -0.44
N GLU A 108 15.44 -6.45 -0.97
CA GLU A 108 15.65 -5.10 -0.47
C GLU A 108 14.59 -4.15 -1.06
N PHE A 109 13.61 -3.76 -0.24
CA PHE A 109 12.89 -2.51 -0.45
C PHE A 109 13.76 -1.39 0.10
N ARG A 110 14.22 -0.52 -0.77
CA ARG A 110 14.89 0.72 -0.36
C ARG A 110 14.10 1.89 -0.89
N TYR A 111 13.81 2.84 -0.02
CA TYR A 111 13.38 4.13 -0.46
C TYR A 111 14.61 4.94 -0.84
N LEU A 112 14.62 5.39 -2.09
CA LEU A 112 15.66 6.26 -2.61
C LEU A 112 15.36 7.67 -2.14
N GLY A 113 16.24 8.22 -1.31
CA GLY A 113 16.21 9.66 -0.96
C GLY A 113 16.78 10.49 -2.12
N GLY A 114 16.25 11.70 -2.32
CA GLY A 114 16.64 12.63 -3.37
C GLY A 114 15.41 13.37 -3.90
N GLU A 115 15.51 13.91 -5.09
CA GLU A 115 14.40 14.61 -5.75
C GLU A 115 13.24 13.68 -6.16
N SER A 116 13.44 12.37 -6.19
CA SER A 116 12.39 11.37 -6.39
C SER A 116 12.35 10.38 -5.22
N LEU A 117 11.26 10.43 -4.46
CA LEU A 117 10.90 9.43 -3.47
C LEU A 117 10.41 8.19 -4.24
N GLY A 118 11.26 7.20 -4.42
CA GLY A 118 10.91 5.99 -5.15
C GLY A 118 11.11 4.74 -4.31
N LEU A 119 10.19 3.79 -4.40
CA LEU A 119 10.41 2.44 -3.89
C LEU A 119 11.35 1.69 -4.84
N GLN A 120 12.42 1.11 -4.32
CA GLN A 120 13.24 0.18 -5.07
C GLN A 120 12.91 -1.27 -4.70
N VAL A 121 12.48 -2.05 -5.69
CA VAL A 121 12.23 -3.49 -5.60
C VAL A 121 13.35 -4.22 -6.32
N LYS A 122 14.16 -4.99 -5.59
CA LYS A 122 15.22 -5.82 -6.19
C LYS A 122 14.77 -7.26 -6.22
N THR A 123 14.89 -7.92 -7.38
CA THR A 123 14.81 -9.37 -7.41
C THR A 123 16.17 -9.95 -7.04
N LYS A 124 16.17 -10.90 -6.13
CA LYS A 124 17.35 -11.67 -5.75
C LYS A 124 16.93 -13.06 -5.33
N GLY A 125 17.58 -14.08 -5.89
CA GLY A 125 17.22 -15.47 -5.62
C GLY A 125 15.77 -15.78 -6.01
N CYS A 126 15.29 -15.20 -7.12
CA CYS A 126 13.92 -15.35 -7.61
C CYS A 126 12.87 -14.91 -6.58
N ASN A 127 13.06 -13.76 -5.97
CA ASN A 127 12.10 -13.16 -5.05
C ASN A 127 11.97 -11.66 -5.35
N PHE A 128 10.75 -11.11 -5.25
CA PHE A 128 10.49 -9.66 -5.38
C PHE A 128 10.63 -8.87 -4.06
N GLY A 129 11.03 -9.52 -3.00
CA GLY A 129 11.13 -8.90 -1.68
C GLY A 129 9.99 -9.29 -0.74
N PRO A 130 9.68 -8.49 0.29
CA PRO A 130 8.68 -8.87 1.28
C PRO A 130 7.32 -9.08 0.63
N PHE A 131 6.52 -9.96 1.24
CA PHE A 131 5.19 -10.29 0.74
C PHE A 131 4.25 -9.08 0.70
N THR A 132 4.40 -8.16 1.66
CA THR A 132 3.62 -6.92 1.77
C THR A 132 4.52 -5.69 1.72
N GLY A 133 4.02 -4.62 1.14
CA GLY A 133 4.71 -3.33 1.10
C GLY A 133 3.75 -2.17 0.86
N VAL A 134 4.29 -0.97 0.78
CA VAL A 134 3.55 0.28 0.54
C VAL A 134 4.18 1.04 -0.61
N ILE A 135 3.37 1.64 -1.46
CA ILE A 135 3.77 2.59 -2.49
C ILE A 135 2.95 3.88 -2.36
N ALA A 136 3.58 5.02 -2.60
CA ALA A 136 2.84 6.26 -2.76
C ALA A 136 2.26 6.34 -4.19
N ALA A 137 1.03 6.85 -4.31
CA ALA A 137 0.42 7.10 -5.61
C ALA A 137 1.24 8.13 -6.40
N ASP A 138 1.30 7.97 -7.71
CA ASP A 138 2.03 8.81 -8.65
C ASP A 138 3.56 8.83 -8.51
N GLU A 139 4.11 8.10 -7.51
CA GLU A 139 5.55 7.96 -7.33
C GLU A 139 6.14 6.81 -8.15
N ALA A 140 7.42 6.95 -8.49
CA ALA A 140 8.12 5.92 -9.25
C ALA A 140 8.51 4.72 -8.38
N VAL A 141 8.29 3.53 -8.89
CA VAL A 141 8.84 2.29 -8.34
C VAL A 141 9.93 1.79 -9.27
N ARG A 142 11.14 1.64 -8.73
CA ARG A 142 12.29 1.12 -9.47
C ARG A 142 12.43 -0.37 -9.23
N PHE A 143 12.35 -1.15 -10.31
CA PHE A 143 12.54 -2.59 -10.29
C PHE A 143 13.92 -2.93 -10.84
N GLN A 144 14.71 -3.66 -10.07
CA GLN A 144 16.05 -4.08 -10.46
C GLN A 144 16.18 -5.61 -10.42
N ASN A 145 16.52 -6.22 -11.54
CA ASN A 145 16.79 -7.65 -11.61
C ASN A 145 18.26 -7.95 -11.22
N LYS A 146 18.46 -8.57 -10.07
CA LYS A 146 19.79 -9.01 -9.61
C LYS A 146 20.10 -10.47 -9.97
N ASP A 147 19.11 -11.19 -10.47
CA ASP A 147 19.29 -12.57 -10.89
C ASP A 147 19.93 -12.65 -12.29
N THR A 148 20.50 -13.79 -12.61
CA THR A 148 21.12 -14.06 -13.91
C THR A 148 20.13 -14.53 -14.97
N ILE A 149 18.86 -14.55 -14.65
CA ILE A 149 17.76 -14.98 -15.50
C ILE A 149 16.74 -13.87 -15.70
N LYS A 150 15.93 -14.00 -16.76
CA LYS A 150 14.84 -13.09 -17.05
C LYS A 150 13.64 -13.35 -16.13
N HIS A 151 13.08 -12.27 -15.59
CA HIS A 151 11.76 -12.24 -14.96
C HIS A 151 10.74 -11.51 -15.84
N VAL A 152 9.46 -11.69 -15.58
CA VAL A 152 8.38 -10.93 -16.22
C VAL A 152 7.58 -10.27 -15.14
N LEU A 153 7.82 -8.98 -14.96
CA LEU A 153 7.10 -8.15 -14.01
C LEU A 153 5.68 -7.91 -14.51
N HIS A 154 4.70 -8.45 -13.81
CA HIS A 154 3.29 -8.21 -14.09
C HIS A 154 2.58 -7.67 -12.85
N SER A 155 2.03 -6.46 -12.96
CA SER A 155 1.32 -5.82 -11.86
C SER A 155 -0.15 -5.58 -12.19
N PHE A 156 -1.00 -5.79 -11.20
CA PHE A 156 -2.45 -5.65 -11.29
C PHE A 156 -2.97 -4.78 -10.17
N VAL A 157 -3.98 -3.99 -10.45
CA VAL A 157 -4.84 -3.43 -9.42
C VAL A 157 -5.88 -4.47 -9.03
N SER A 158 -6.00 -4.74 -7.75
CA SER A 158 -7.01 -5.62 -7.17
C SER A 158 -7.96 -4.83 -6.28
N LYS A 159 -9.25 -5.17 -6.35
CA LYS A 159 -10.28 -4.54 -5.51
C LYS A 159 -10.19 -5.00 -4.06
N ASP A 160 -9.75 -6.22 -3.86
CA ASP A 160 -9.72 -6.88 -2.56
C ASP A 160 -8.51 -7.83 -2.46
N THR A 161 -8.30 -8.31 -1.27
CA THR A 161 -7.23 -9.25 -0.94
C THR A 161 -7.48 -10.68 -1.43
N LYS A 162 -8.70 -10.99 -1.89
CA LYS A 162 -9.03 -12.27 -2.55
C LYS A 162 -8.51 -12.33 -3.99
N GLY A 163 -7.83 -11.26 -4.43
CA GLY A 163 -7.12 -11.22 -5.70
C GLY A 163 -7.99 -10.96 -6.92
N ARG A 164 -9.20 -10.39 -6.73
CA ARG A 164 -10.03 -9.97 -7.85
C ARG A 164 -9.36 -8.86 -8.64
N ILE A 165 -8.81 -9.23 -9.78
CA ILE A 165 -8.10 -8.32 -10.69
C ILE A 165 -9.11 -7.37 -11.33
N LEU A 166 -8.84 -6.07 -11.23
CA LEU A 166 -9.59 -5.03 -11.94
C LEU A 166 -8.92 -4.70 -13.28
N ARG A 167 -7.60 -4.53 -13.26
CA ARG A 167 -6.83 -4.17 -14.46
C ARG A 167 -5.35 -4.49 -14.29
N THR A 168 -4.68 -4.72 -15.41
CA THR A 168 -3.22 -4.72 -15.52
C THR A 168 -2.73 -3.27 -15.50
N VAL A 169 -1.66 -3.02 -14.74
CA VAL A 169 -0.96 -1.73 -14.74
C VAL A 169 0.30 -1.83 -15.58
N HIS A 170 1.13 -2.82 -15.32
CA HIS A 170 2.37 -3.06 -16.04
C HIS A 170 2.53 -4.54 -16.40
N ASN A 171 3.15 -4.79 -17.54
CA ASN A 171 3.60 -6.13 -17.94
C ASN A 171 4.88 -5.96 -18.77
N HIS A 172 6.04 -6.26 -18.17
CA HIS A 172 7.35 -6.01 -18.76
C HIS A 172 8.32 -7.15 -18.53
N ASP A 173 9.09 -7.46 -19.57
CA ASP A 173 10.28 -8.28 -19.46
C ASP A 173 11.34 -7.52 -18.67
N LEU A 174 11.88 -8.13 -17.64
CA LEU A 174 12.98 -7.65 -16.82
C LEU A 174 14.19 -8.56 -17.07
N GLN A 175 15.07 -8.16 -17.99
CA GLN A 175 16.25 -8.94 -18.35
C GLN A 175 17.23 -9.06 -17.16
N PRO A 176 18.17 -10.00 -17.19
CA PRO A 176 19.22 -10.07 -16.19
C PRO A 176 19.96 -8.74 -16.06
N ARG A 177 20.08 -8.24 -14.84
CA ARG A 177 20.71 -6.96 -14.46
C ARG A 177 20.01 -5.68 -14.96
N ASP A 178 18.82 -5.82 -15.55
CA ASP A 178 18.01 -4.66 -15.93
C ASP A 178 17.52 -3.89 -14.70
N GLU A 179 17.32 -2.60 -14.93
CA GLU A 179 16.62 -1.70 -14.04
C GLU A 179 15.57 -0.92 -14.83
N ILE A 180 14.34 -0.91 -14.33
CA ILE A 180 13.23 -0.17 -14.94
C ILE A 180 12.49 0.65 -13.88
N GLU A 181 12.01 1.82 -14.25
CA GLU A 181 11.11 2.62 -13.43
C GLU A 181 9.66 2.50 -13.93
N ARG A 182 8.73 2.42 -12.99
CA ARG A 182 7.29 2.37 -13.28
C ARG A 182 6.53 3.21 -12.26
N VAL A 183 5.63 4.04 -12.76
CA VAL A 183 4.72 4.83 -11.94
C VAL A 183 3.40 4.08 -11.80
N PHE A 184 2.81 4.11 -10.61
CA PHE A 184 1.47 3.60 -10.34
C PHE A 184 0.52 4.80 -10.26
N PRO A 185 -0.10 5.21 -11.39
CA PRO A 185 -0.87 6.45 -11.46
C PRO A 185 -2.13 6.39 -10.60
N SER A 186 -2.40 7.44 -9.84
CA SER A 186 -3.55 7.53 -8.94
C SER A 186 -4.89 7.34 -9.65
N ASP A 187 -5.02 7.81 -10.89
CA ASP A 187 -6.22 7.62 -11.72
C ASP A 187 -6.52 6.15 -12.02
N LYS A 188 -5.47 5.31 -12.12
CA LYS A 188 -5.59 3.86 -12.27
C LYS A 188 -5.80 3.13 -10.96
N MET A 189 -5.59 3.79 -9.82
CA MET A 189 -5.72 3.21 -8.48
C MET A 189 -7.07 3.45 -7.82
N LYS A 190 -7.92 4.33 -8.37
CA LYS A 190 -9.16 4.83 -7.75
C LYS A 190 -10.10 3.79 -7.17
N ASP A 191 -10.20 2.62 -7.80
CA ASP A 191 -11.11 1.55 -7.37
C ASP A 191 -10.39 0.37 -6.74
N GLY A 192 -9.05 0.47 -6.65
CA GLY A 192 -8.20 -0.58 -6.14
C GLY A 192 -7.67 -0.26 -4.76
N VAL A 193 -7.58 -1.25 -3.92
CA VAL A 193 -7.01 -1.13 -2.58
C VAL A 193 -5.57 -1.63 -2.54
N VAL A 194 -5.16 -2.44 -3.52
CA VAL A 194 -3.85 -3.08 -3.49
C VAL A 194 -3.35 -3.37 -4.91
N VAL A 195 -2.06 -3.23 -5.11
CA VAL A 195 -1.34 -3.67 -6.30
C VAL A 195 -0.71 -5.02 -6.02
N ARG A 196 -1.10 -6.04 -6.77
CA ARG A 196 -0.44 -7.33 -6.76
C ARG A 196 0.64 -7.35 -7.84
N ILE A 197 1.84 -7.75 -7.48
CA ILE A 197 2.95 -7.98 -8.41
C ILE A 197 3.27 -9.46 -8.46
N ILE A 198 3.42 -10.00 -9.66
CA ILE A 198 3.79 -11.40 -9.90
C ILE A 198 4.88 -11.48 -10.97
N CYS A 199 5.55 -12.63 -11.04
CA CYS A 199 6.34 -13.02 -12.19
C CYS A 199 5.57 -14.04 -13.02
N ASN A 200 5.30 -13.74 -14.31
CA ASN A 200 4.62 -14.71 -15.20
C ASN A 200 5.44 -15.98 -15.50
N ARG A 201 6.68 -16.03 -15.05
CA ARG A 201 7.57 -17.20 -15.23
C ARG A 201 7.69 -18.07 -13.97
N HIS A 202 7.46 -17.48 -12.78
CA HIS A 202 7.71 -18.10 -11.49
C HIS A 202 6.56 -17.79 -10.53
N ASP A 203 5.65 -18.72 -10.36
CA ASP A 203 4.38 -18.54 -9.64
C ASP A 203 4.54 -18.20 -8.15
N PHE A 204 5.69 -18.58 -7.57
CA PHE A 204 6.04 -18.26 -6.19
C PHE A 204 6.53 -16.82 -6.00
N MET A 205 6.92 -16.11 -7.08
CA MET A 205 7.33 -14.70 -7.01
C MET A 205 6.10 -13.81 -7.04
N GLN A 206 5.67 -13.37 -5.87
CA GLN A 206 4.54 -12.46 -5.73
C GLN A 206 4.67 -11.60 -4.50
N ASN A 207 4.18 -10.35 -4.60
CA ASN A 207 3.98 -9.49 -3.45
C ASN A 207 2.74 -8.61 -3.64
N TRP A 208 2.37 -7.91 -2.56
CA TRP A 208 1.21 -7.07 -2.46
C TRP A 208 1.62 -5.71 -1.93
N LEU A 209 1.36 -4.65 -2.71
CA LEU A 209 1.70 -3.28 -2.36
C LEU A 209 0.44 -2.48 -2.14
N TYR A 210 0.27 -1.92 -0.95
CA TYR A 210 -0.82 -1.00 -0.67
C TYR A 210 -0.45 0.39 -1.14
N VAL A 211 -1.40 1.03 -1.84
CA VAL A 211 -1.22 2.39 -2.34
C VAL A 211 -1.69 3.37 -1.26
N VAL A 212 -0.85 4.34 -0.94
CA VAL A 212 -1.14 5.40 0.03
C VAL A 212 -1.08 6.77 -0.63
N ASP A 213 -1.88 7.69 -0.14
CA ASP A 213 -1.98 9.08 -0.60
C ASP A 213 -1.34 10.08 0.38
N ASN A 214 -0.90 9.61 1.54
CA ASN A 214 -0.28 10.43 2.57
C ASN A 214 0.84 9.65 3.30
N PRO A 215 1.78 10.33 3.99
CA PRO A 215 2.96 9.70 4.62
C PRO A 215 2.70 9.10 6.01
N TYR A 216 1.46 9.04 6.46
CA TYR A 216 1.11 8.54 7.80
C TYR A 216 0.72 7.07 7.73
N PHE A 217 1.73 6.23 7.55
CA PHE A 217 1.60 4.79 7.53
C PHE A 217 2.81 4.12 8.19
N ALA A 218 2.66 2.86 8.54
CA ALA A 218 3.72 1.98 9.03
C ALA A 218 3.47 0.54 8.57
N ILE A 219 4.50 -0.30 8.68
CA ILE A 219 4.40 -1.74 8.48
C ILE A 219 4.83 -2.40 9.78
N SER A 220 4.06 -3.37 10.26
CA SER A 220 4.39 -4.08 11.49
C SER A 220 5.68 -4.89 11.36
N ASP A 221 6.57 -4.77 12.35
CA ASP A 221 7.82 -5.51 12.44
C ASP A 221 7.60 -6.98 12.91
N GLN A 222 8.70 -7.71 13.16
CA GLN A 222 8.65 -9.11 13.59
C GLN A 222 8.01 -9.30 14.98
N GLU A 223 7.97 -8.27 15.79
CA GLU A 223 7.28 -8.22 17.09
C GLU A 223 5.90 -7.58 17.00
N GLY A 224 5.39 -7.40 15.76
CA GLY A 224 4.11 -6.78 15.46
C GLY A 224 4.03 -5.27 15.73
N ARG A 225 5.13 -4.62 16.09
CA ARG A 225 5.14 -3.20 16.47
C ARG A 225 5.06 -2.31 15.25
N PHE A 226 4.39 -1.18 15.42
CA PHE A 226 4.38 -0.10 14.44
C PHE A 226 4.36 1.26 15.14
N THR A 227 4.83 2.28 14.43
CA THR A 227 4.84 3.68 14.90
C THR A 227 4.55 4.60 13.75
N ILE A 228 3.67 5.59 13.98
CA ILE A 228 3.39 6.69 13.06
C ILE A 228 3.58 7.99 13.83
N ASP A 229 4.51 8.83 13.36
CA ASP A 229 4.91 10.05 14.05
C ASP A 229 4.49 11.33 13.30
N GLU A 230 4.56 12.46 14.02
CA GLU A 230 4.31 13.80 13.49
C GLU A 230 2.92 13.96 12.88
N ILE A 231 1.93 13.29 13.48
CA ILE A 231 0.53 13.32 13.01
C ILE A 231 -0.10 14.65 13.43
N PRO A 232 -0.70 15.44 12.53
CA PRO A 232 -1.45 16.63 12.92
C PRO A 232 -2.55 16.29 13.93
N PRO A 233 -2.83 17.15 14.93
CA PRO A 233 -3.96 16.94 15.82
C PRO A 233 -5.28 16.86 15.05
N GLY A 234 -6.12 15.88 15.38
CA GLY A 234 -7.38 15.63 14.69
C GLY A 234 -7.97 14.26 14.98
N THR A 235 -9.12 13.98 14.39
CA THR A 235 -9.77 12.67 14.44
C THR A 235 -9.65 12.01 13.07
N TYR A 236 -9.21 10.77 13.04
CA TYR A 236 -8.86 10.02 11.84
C TYR A 236 -9.35 8.57 11.92
N THR A 237 -9.37 7.89 10.80
CA THR A 237 -9.53 6.43 10.75
C THR A 237 -8.16 5.77 10.66
N LEU A 238 -7.80 4.98 11.65
CA LEU A 238 -6.63 4.11 11.61
C LEU A 238 -7.06 2.76 11.01
N LEU A 239 -6.49 2.44 9.86
CA LEU A 239 -6.77 1.24 9.09
C LEU A 239 -5.55 0.31 9.13
N VAL A 240 -5.75 -0.95 9.51
CA VAL A 240 -4.74 -1.99 9.40
C VAL A 240 -5.16 -3.02 8.36
N ARG A 241 -4.23 -3.44 7.50
CA ARG A 241 -4.49 -4.35 6.38
C ARG A 241 -3.44 -5.45 6.30
N HIS A 242 -3.90 -6.65 5.97
CA HIS A 242 -3.02 -7.74 5.57
C HIS A 242 -3.62 -8.48 4.36
N PRO A 243 -2.83 -8.85 3.31
CA PRO A 243 -3.38 -9.39 2.06
C PRO A 243 -4.19 -10.68 2.20
N VAL A 244 -3.93 -11.45 3.25
CA VAL A 244 -4.61 -12.73 3.50
C VAL A 244 -5.68 -12.60 4.59
N LEU A 245 -5.42 -11.79 5.61
CA LEU A 245 -6.25 -11.71 6.82
C LEU A 245 -7.31 -10.60 6.75
N GLY A 246 -7.30 -9.79 5.68
CA GLY A 246 -8.28 -8.71 5.50
C GLY A 246 -7.88 -7.40 6.17
N GLU A 247 -8.87 -6.66 6.66
CA GLU A 247 -8.67 -5.31 7.21
C GLU A 247 -9.52 -5.06 8.45
N GLN A 248 -9.02 -4.16 9.30
CA GLN A 248 -9.72 -3.64 10.47
C GLN A 248 -9.58 -2.12 10.51
N ARG A 249 -10.59 -1.44 11.05
CA ARG A 249 -10.64 0.03 11.18
C ARG A 249 -10.97 0.42 12.59
N GLN A 250 -10.35 1.51 13.04
CA GLN A 250 -10.62 2.14 14.32
C GLN A 250 -10.56 3.66 14.18
N GLU A 251 -11.54 4.37 14.73
CA GLU A 251 -11.44 5.82 14.87
C GLU A 251 -10.47 6.17 15.99
N VAL A 252 -9.57 7.13 15.73
CA VAL A 252 -8.54 7.59 16.67
C VAL A 252 -8.51 9.12 16.72
N THR A 253 -8.31 9.68 17.91
CA THR A 253 -8.13 11.12 18.09
C THR A 253 -6.71 11.41 18.53
N ILE A 254 -6.00 12.22 17.76
CA ILE A 254 -4.64 12.65 18.04
C ILE A 254 -4.65 14.03 18.68
N LEU A 255 -4.13 14.11 19.88
CA LEU A 255 -3.94 15.37 20.58
C LEU A 255 -2.62 16.03 20.19
N ALA A 256 -2.52 17.34 20.35
CA ALA A 256 -1.26 18.06 20.17
C ALA A 256 -0.17 17.48 21.08
N ARG A 257 0.94 17.02 20.49
CA ARG A 257 2.04 16.33 21.16
C ARG A 257 1.61 15.10 21.97
N GLY A 258 0.43 14.56 21.65
CA GLY A 258 -0.11 13.35 22.29
C GLY A 258 0.58 12.10 21.80
N ASP A 259 0.58 11.07 22.64
CA ASP A 259 1.05 9.74 22.34
C ASP A 259 -0.10 8.76 22.56
N LEU A 260 -0.55 8.12 21.47
CA LEU A 260 -1.69 7.20 21.49
C LEU A 260 -1.21 5.77 21.31
N GLN A 261 -1.55 4.91 22.25
CA GLN A 261 -1.30 3.48 22.14
C GLN A 261 -2.55 2.74 21.64
N VAL A 262 -2.39 1.90 20.62
CA VAL A 262 -3.47 1.11 20.02
C VAL A 262 -3.04 -0.34 19.78
N GLY A 263 -4.00 -1.25 19.60
CA GLY A 263 -3.74 -2.65 19.29
C GLY A 263 -4.75 -3.20 18.30
N PHE A 264 -4.28 -4.08 17.43
CA PHE A 264 -5.11 -4.84 16.51
C PHE A 264 -4.85 -6.33 16.67
N GLN A 265 -5.84 -7.16 16.35
CA GLN A 265 -5.73 -8.59 16.47
C GLN A 265 -6.37 -9.28 15.27
N PHE A 266 -5.58 -10.01 14.53
CA PHE A 266 -6.07 -10.90 13.47
C PHE A 266 -6.18 -12.32 13.96
N VAL A 267 -7.10 -13.06 13.34
CA VAL A 267 -7.34 -14.48 13.60
C VAL A 267 -7.30 -15.21 12.26
N ASN A 268 -6.75 -16.41 12.24
CA ASN A 268 -6.88 -17.28 11.08
C ASN A 268 -8.26 -17.95 11.15
N GLU A 269 -9.13 -17.65 10.18
CA GLU A 269 -10.46 -18.28 10.03
C GLU A 269 -10.37 -19.66 9.37
#